data_cceec1d6e28bc35d4d2a687e3e9039f9
#
_entry.id   cceec1d6e28bc35d4d2a687e3e9039f9
#
_cell.length_a   1.000
_cell.length_b   1.000
_cell.length_c   1.000
_cell.angle_alpha   90.00
_cell.angle_beta   90.00
_cell.angle_gamma   90.00
#
_symmetry.space_group_name_H-M   'P 1'
#
loop_
_entity.id
_entity.type
_entity.pdbx_description
1 polymer ?
#
loop_
_entity_poly.entity_id
_entity_poly.type
_entity_poly.pdbx_seq_one_letter_code
_entity_poly.pdbx_strand_id
1 'polypeptide(L)'
;MGASKVRDLFKQAKESDEYRFLSSEKALTLAEPDSLLIVVDTHRPSLVQCPKLLDICEKVVVIDHHRKVEEFIENPVLAYMESYASSASELVAEILQYMSKKKSLAKLEAEALLAGMTVDTNGFAVKTGVRTFEAAAWLRRQGADPTEVKRFFQEDISNIRIRARAVAETQVFDGGVAITTCPQVKTDAQLICAQVADQLLTIRDVKASFVVGRNIDEKTVISARSLGDVNVQLIMEKFGGGGHLTTAAAQVEGSIQETVQKIMEIMEVKKDDSNLE
;
A
#
# COMPACT_ATOMS: atom_id res chain seq x y z
N MET A 1 0.14 -4.35 0.78
CA MET A 1 -0.76 -3.25 1.26
C MET A 1 -2.12 -3.18 0.54
N GLY A 2 -2.21 -3.50 -0.75
CA GLY A 2 -3.48 -3.38 -1.51
C GLY A 2 -4.58 -4.39 -1.19
N ALA A 3 -4.23 -5.63 -0.89
CA ALA A 3 -5.20 -6.73 -0.81
C ALA A 3 -6.27 -6.60 0.30
N SER A 4 -5.97 -5.91 1.40
CA SER A 4 -6.97 -5.70 2.46
C SER A 4 -7.98 -4.60 2.12
N LYS A 5 -7.59 -3.63 1.31
CA LYS A 5 -8.45 -2.51 0.91
C LYS A 5 -9.47 -2.88 -0.18
N VAL A 6 -9.21 -3.94 -0.93
CA VAL A 6 -10.06 -4.38 -2.06
C VAL A 6 -10.59 -5.80 -1.87
N ARG A 7 -10.80 -6.21 -0.62
CA ARG A 7 -11.27 -7.56 -0.26
C ARG A 7 -12.55 -7.96 -1.00
N ASP A 8 -13.52 -7.06 -1.08
CA ASP A 8 -14.81 -7.34 -1.71
C ASP A 8 -14.69 -7.47 -3.23
N LEU A 9 -13.78 -6.72 -3.86
CA LEU A 9 -13.44 -6.88 -5.27
C LEU A 9 -12.89 -8.29 -5.54
N PHE A 10 -11.91 -8.74 -4.74
CA PHE A 10 -11.35 -10.09 -4.86
C PHE A 10 -12.38 -11.18 -4.57
N LYS A 11 -13.31 -10.95 -3.65
CA LYS A 11 -14.40 -11.89 -3.37
C LYS A 11 -15.31 -12.03 -4.57
N GLN A 12 -15.78 -10.94 -5.16
CA GLN A 12 -16.61 -10.94 -6.35
C GLN A 12 -15.90 -11.60 -7.54
N ALA A 13 -14.61 -11.29 -7.76
CA ALA A 13 -13.83 -11.90 -8.82
C ALA A 13 -13.64 -13.42 -8.63
N LYS A 14 -13.49 -13.90 -7.39
CA LYS A 14 -13.38 -15.34 -7.09
C LYS A 14 -14.70 -16.11 -7.22
N GLU A 15 -15.82 -15.43 -7.05
CA GLU A 15 -17.16 -16.00 -7.24
C GLU A 15 -17.53 -16.13 -8.74
N SER A 16 -16.77 -15.50 -9.63
CA SER A 16 -16.92 -15.59 -11.08
C SER A 16 -16.06 -16.70 -11.66
N ASP A 17 -16.59 -17.51 -12.54
CA ASP A 17 -15.84 -18.54 -13.30
C ASP A 17 -14.92 -17.93 -14.38
N GLU A 18 -15.00 -16.62 -14.61
CA GLU A 18 -14.22 -15.91 -15.63
C GLU A 18 -12.78 -15.63 -15.17
N TYR A 19 -12.55 -15.54 -13.84
CA TYR A 19 -11.25 -15.16 -13.29
C TYR A 19 -10.61 -16.33 -12.52
N ARG A 20 -9.36 -16.64 -12.86
CA ARG A 20 -8.59 -17.71 -12.18
C ARG A 20 -7.48 -17.13 -11.34
N PHE A 21 -7.58 -17.32 -10.03
CA PHE A 21 -6.52 -16.99 -9.09
C PHE A 21 -5.73 -18.26 -8.77
N LEU A 22 -4.44 -18.25 -9.10
CA LEU A 22 -3.55 -19.39 -8.93
C LEU A 22 -2.59 -19.15 -7.75
N SER A 23 -2.28 -20.20 -7.00
CA SER A 23 -1.11 -20.16 -6.13
C SER A 23 0.16 -20.19 -6.97
N SER A 24 1.29 -19.71 -6.41
CA SER A 24 2.59 -19.76 -7.10
C SER A 24 2.95 -21.18 -7.54
N GLU A 25 2.68 -22.19 -6.70
CA GLU A 25 2.90 -23.61 -7.02
C GLU A 25 2.10 -24.04 -8.25
N LYS A 26 0.80 -23.70 -8.28
CA LYS A 26 -0.06 -24.04 -9.41
C LYS A 26 0.35 -23.29 -10.68
N ALA A 27 0.72 -22.03 -10.56
CA ALA A 27 1.21 -21.25 -11.70
C ALA A 27 2.48 -21.87 -12.31
N LEU A 28 3.43 -22.29 -11.47
CA LEU A 28 4.66 -22.99 -11.91
C LEU A 28 4.39 -24.31 -12.62
N THR A 29 3.31 -25.04 -12.25
CA THR A 29 2.95 -26.31 -12.93
C THR A 29 2.26 -26.10 -14.28
N LEU A 30 1.74 -24.89 -14.55
CA LEU A 30 0.99 -24.55 -15.77
C LEU A 30 1.80 -23.70 -16.75
N ALA A 31 2.86 -23.05 -16.27
CA ALA A 31 3.68 -22.19 -17.10
C ALA A 31 4.55 -23.02 -18.06
N GLU A 32 4.60 -22.60 -19.30
CA GLU A 32 5.43 -23.15 -20.36
C GLU A 32 6.35 -22.06 -20.95
N PRO A 33 7.45 -22.39 -21.64
CA PRO A 33 8.38 -21.40 -22.20
C PRO A 33 7.70 -20.38 -23.11
N ASP A 34 6.70 -20.76 -23.87
CA ASP A 34 5.94 -19.88 -24.77
C ASP A 34 4.80 -19.10 -24.07
N SER A 35 4.57 -19.33 -22.80
CA SER A 35 3.61 -18.58 -22.00
C SER A 35 3.97 -17.10 -21.96
N LEU A 36 2.96 -16.22 -22.09
CA LEU A 36 3.12 -14.78 -21.89
C LEU A 36 2.98 -14.45 -20.40
N LEU A 37 4.06 -14.00 -19.78
CA LEU A 37 4.06 -13.48 -18.41
C LEU A 37 3.91 -11.96 -18.44
N ILE A 38 2.85 -11.44 -17.83
CA ILE A 38 2.65 -9.99 -17.67
C ILE A 38 2.87 -9.64 -16.21
N VAL A 39 3.91 -8.85 -15.95
CA VAL A 39 4.24 -8.31 -14.62
C VAL A 39 3.69 -6.89 -14.56
N VAL A 40 2.88 -6.60 -13.55
CA VAL A 40 2.27 -5.28 -13.36
C VAL A 40 2.65 -4.71 -12.00
N ASP A 41 2.78 -3.38 -11.93
CA ASP A 41 3.03 -2.61 -10.70
C ASP A 41 4.36 -2.90 -10.01
N THR A 42 5.26 -3.56 -10.69
CA THR A 42 6.67 -3.71 -10.31
C THR A 42 7.51 -4.08 -11.53
N HIS A 43 8.76 -3.64 -11.52
CA HIS A 43 9.79 -4.07 -12.47
C HIS A 43 10.93 -4.83 -11.79
N ARG A 44 10.84 -5.03 -10.46
CA ARG A 44 11.88 -5.66 -9.65
C ARG A 44 11.59 -7.16 -9.49
N PRO A 45 12.52 -8.05 -9.90
CA PRO A 45 12.36 -9.50 -9.72
C PRO A 45 12.04 -9.93 -8.28
N SER A 46 12.68 -9.28 -7.30
CA SER A 46 12.47 -9.57 -5.87
C SER A 46 11.06 -9.26 -5.36
N LEU A 47 10.29 -8.40 -6.05
CA LEU A 47 8.93 -8.03 -5.70
C LEU A 47 7.86 -8.79 -6.48
N VAL A 48 8.26 -9.61 -7.48
CA VAL A 48 7.34 -10.45 -8.23
C VAL A 48 6.80 -11.55 -7.31
N GLN A 49 5.49 -11.74 -7.29
CA GLN A 49 4.84 -12.71 -6.40
C GLN A 49 5.34 -14.14 -6.59
N CYS A 50 5.73 -14.52 -7.82
CA CYS A 50 6.33 -15.80 -8.16
C CYS A 50 7.55 -15.59 -9.07
N PRO A 51 8.73 -15.22 -8.52
CA PRO A 51 9.91 -14.87 -9.33
C PRO A 51 10.37 -15.98 -10.27
N LYS A 52 10.19 -17.26 -9.88
CA LYS A 52 10.56 -18.42 -10.70
C LYS A 52 9.84 -18.48 -12.05
N LEU A 53 8.73 -17.78 -12.24
CA LEU A 53 8.08 -17.67 -13.55
C LEU A 53 8.92 -16.88 -14.56
N LEU A 54 9.78 -15.97 -14.10
CA LEU A 54 10.72 -15.24 -14.95
C LEU A 54 11.78 -16.16 -15.58
N ASP A 55 12.09 -17.29 -14.93
CA ASP A 55 13.06 -18.27 -15.43
C ASP A 55 12.44 -19.24 -16.44
N ILE A 56 11.08 -19.36 -16.44
CA ILE A 56 10.35 -20.31 -17.28
C ILE A 56 9.84 -19.62 -18.55
N CYS A 57 9.22 -18.45 -18.41
CA CYS A 57 8.55 -17.77 -19.50
C CYS A 57 9.53 -16.94 -20.35
N GLU A 58 9.66 -17.25 -21.63
CA GLU A 58 10.52 -16.50 -22.55
C GLU A 58 9.92 -15.13 -22.94
N LYS A 59 8.60 -14.98 -22.83
CA LYS A 59 7.87 -13.75 -23.20
C LYS A 59 7.40 -13.02 -21.94
N VAL A 60 8.17 -12.03 -21.52
CA VAL A 60 7.86 -11.20 -20.35
C VAL A 60 7.48 -9.79 -20.77
N VAL A 61 6.33 -9.32 -20.31
CA VAL A 61 5.88 -7.92 -20.46
C VAL A 61 5.90 -7.28 -19.07
N VAL A 62 6.44 -6.08 -18.97
CA VAL A 62 6.46 -5.30 -17.73
C VAL A 62 5.68 -4.00 -17.93
N ILE A 63 4.71 -3.73 -17.05
CA ILE A 63 3.92 -2.48 -17.03
C ILE A 63 4.04 -1.91 -15.62
N ASP A 64 4.77 -0.80 -15.45
CA ASP A 64 5.05 -0.25 -14.13
C ASP A 64 5.18 1.28 -14.17
N HIS A 65 4.77 1.94 -13.09
CA HIS A 65 4.85 3.39 -12.91
C HIS A 65 5.90 3.82 -11.87
N HIS A 66 6.61 2.87 -11.28
CA HIS A 66 7.66 3.18 -10.33
C HIS A 66 8.93 3.70 -11.02
N ARG A 67 9.70 4.50 -10.28
CA ARG A 67 11.01 4.94 -10.78
C ARG A 67 11.93 3.74 -10.95
N LYS A 68 12.62 3.68 -12.08
CA LYS A 68 13.59 2.63 -12.38
C LYS A 68 14.71 2.61 -11.33
N VAL A 69 15.03 1.44 -10.83
CA VAL A 69 16.12 1.16 -9.89
C VAL A 69 17.14 0.22 -10.56
N GLU A 70 18.26 -0.06 -9.88
CA GLU A 70 19.31 -0.95 -10.43
C GLU A 70 18.80 -2.38 -10.63
N GLU A 71 17.98 -2.88 -9.69
CA GLU A 71 17.35 -4.19 -9.80
C GLU A 71 16.11 -4.09 -10.70
N PHE A 72 16.13 -4.72 -11.87
CA PHE A 72 15.00 -4.76 -12.80
C PHE A 72 14.96 -6.07 -13.59
N ILE A 73 13.79 -6.42 -14.12
CA ILE A 73 13.59 -7.58 -14.99
C ILE A 73 14.34 -7.34 -16.30
N GLU A 74 15.32 -8.19 -16.59
CA GLU A 74 16.17 -8.06 -17.77
C GLU A 74 15.45 -8.60 -19.03
N ASN A 75 15.70 -7.95 -20.16
CA ASN A 75 15.26 -8.35 -21.49
C ASN A 75 13.76 -8.70 -21.65
N PRO A 76 12.83 -7.93 -21.11
CA PRO A 76 11.42 -8.15 -21.38
C PRO A 76 11.14 -7.90 -22.87
N VAL A 77 10.18 -8.64 -23.46
CA VAL A 77 9.73 -8.40 -24.85
C VAL A 77 9.03 -7.04 -25.00
N LEU A 78 8.48 -6.53 -23.89
CA LEU A 78 7.94 -5.18 -23.79
C LEU A 78 8.12 -4.67 -22.34
N ALA A 79 8.68 -3.48 -22.20
CA ALA A 79 8.69 -2.73 -20.94
C ALA A 79 7.96 -1.40 -21.14
N TYR A 80 6.78 -1.27 -20.56
CA TYR A 80 6.05 0.00 -20.53
C TYR A 80 6.22 0.62 -19.14
N MET A 81 7.24 1.48 -19.05
CA MET A 81 7.67 2.10 -17.79
C MET A 81 7.42 3.60 -17.86
N GLU A 82 6.51 4.12 -17.04
CA GLU A 82 6.12 5.53 -17.05
C GLU A 82 5.96 6.09 -15.64
N SER A 83 7.01 6.68 -15.10
CA SER A 83 7.05 7.17 -13.72
C SER A 83 6.19 8.41 -13.45
N TYR A 84 5.66 9.05 -14.47
CA TYR A 84 4.72 10.17 -14.37
C TYR A 84 3.25 9.72 -14.36
N ALA A 85 2.96 8.47 -14.70
CA ALA A 85 1.63 7.91 -14.55
C ALA A 85 1.26 7.78 -13.07
N SER A 86 -0.02 7.97 -12.75
CA SER A 86 -0.51 7.88 -11.38
C SER A 86 -0.45 6.48 -10.80
N SER A 87 -0.60 5.48 -11.66
CA SER A 87 -0.69 4.07 -11.27
C SER A 87 -0.44 3.13 -12.46
N ALA A 88 -0.09 1.88 -12.18
CA ALA A 88 -0.07 0.84 -13.21
C ALA A 88 -1.46 0.62 -13.82
N SER A 89 -2.53 0.83 -13.05
CA SER A 89 -3.91 0.77 -13.53
C SER A 89 -4.23 1.81 -14.61
N GLU A 90 -3.66 3.03 -14.50
CA GLU A 90 -3.75 4.06 -15.55
C GLU A 90 -3.12 3.55 -16.85
N LEU A 91 -1.88 3.02 -16.76
CA LEU A 91 -1.16 2.50 -17.92
C LEU A 91 -1.91 1.34 -18.61
N VAL A 92 -2.46 0.42 -17.81
CA VAL A 92 -3.27 -0.68 -18.34
C VAL A 92 -4.54 -0.15 -19.02
N ALA A 93 -5.23 0.81 -18.40
CA ALA A 93 -6.44 1.41 -19.00
C ALA A 93 -6.12 2.10 -20.33
N GLU A 94 -4.99 2.81 -20.44
CA GLU A 94 -4.53 3.42 -21.70
C GLU A 94 -4.24 2.37 -22.76
N ILE A 95 -3.50 1.30 -22.45
CA ILE A 95 -3.21 0.21 -23.38
C ILE A 95 -4.53 -0.38 -23.92
N LEU A 96 -5.48 -0.68 -23.03
CA LEU A 96 -6.74 -1.30 -23.39
C LEU A 96 -7.60 -0.41 -24.30
N GLN A 97 -7.50 0.90 -24.22
CA GLN A 97 -8.17 1.82 -25.13
C GLN A 97 -7.74 1.61 -26.60
N TYR A 98 -6.47 1.24 -26.82
CA TYR A 98 -5.91 1.05 -28.16
C TYR A 98 -6.01 -0.40 -28.65
N MET A 99 -6.03 -1.38 -27.74
CA MET A 99 -6.06 -2.80 -28.11
C MET A 99 -7.40 -3.29 -28.61
N SER A 100 -8.51 -2.67 -28.24
CA SER A 100 -9.84 -3.21 -28.50
C SER A 100 -10.79 -2.24 -29.18
N LYS A 101 -10.96 -2.42 -30.49
CA LYS A 101 -12.13 -1.85 -31.22
C LYS A 101 -13.42 -2.66 -31.02
N LYS A 102 -13.40 -3.84 -30.39
CA LYS A 102 -14.52 -4.82 -30.41
C LYS A 102 -14.89 -5.45 -29.06
N LYS A 103 -14.10 -5.30 -28.00
CA LYS A 103 -14.45 -5.85 -26.68
C LYS A 103 -14.57 -4.72 -25.66
N SER A 104 -15.75 -4.53 -25.09
CA SER A 104 -15.92 -3.75 -23.87
C SER A 104 -15.30 -4.52 -22.70
N LEU A 105 -14.70 -3.82 -21.75
CA LEU A 105 -14.33 -4.41 -20.47
C LEU A 105 -15.58 -4.90 -19.74
N ALA A 106 -15.45 -5.99 -19.00
CA ALA A 106 -16.46 -6.33 -18.01
C ALA A 106 -16.52 -5.22 -16.95
N LYS A 107 -17.70 -4.97 -16.41
CA LYS A 107 -17.91 -3.92 -15.40
C LYS A 107 -16.92 -4.07 -14.24
N LEU A 108 -16.73 -5.29 -13.72
CA LEU A 108 -15.83 -5.58 -12.61
C LEU A 108 -14.36 -5.26 -12.95
N GLU A 109 -13.91 -5.51 -14.18
CA GLU A 109 -12.57 -5.17 -14.67
C GLU A 109 -12.36 -3.66 -14.69
N ALA A 110 -13.35 -2.92 -15.22
CA ALA A 110 -13.31 -1.47 -15.26
C ALA A 110 -13.31 -0.86 -13.83
N GLU A 111 -14.10 -1.43 -12.92
CA GLU A 111 -14.12 -1.03 -11.50
C GLU A 111 -12.81 -1.37 -10.79
N ALA A 112 -12.19 -2.52 -11.10
CA ALA A 112 -10.90 -2.91 -10.55
C ALA A 112 -9.78 -1.93 -10.95
N LEU A 113 -9.71 -1.55 -12.22
CA LEU A 113 -8.75 -0.55 -12.70
C LEU A 113 -8.99 0.82 -12.06
N LEU A 114 -10.25 1.25 -11.96
CA LEU A 114 -10.60 2.51 -11.30
C LEU A 114 -10.27 2.48 -9.80
N ALA A 115 -10.44 1.32 -9.15
CA ALA A 115 -10.04 1.13 -7.75
C ALA A 115 -8.53 1.25 -7.56
N GLY A 116 -7.71 0.65 -8.45
CA GLY A 116 -6.26 0.80 -8.42
C GLY A 116 -5.82 2.27 -8.56
N MET A 117 -6.38 2.99 -9.52
CA MET A 117 -6.13 4.43 -9.67
C MET A 117 -6.52 5.20 -8.40
N THR A 118 -7.67 4.87 -7.80
CA THR A 118 -8.15 5.51 -6.56
C THR A 118 -7.19 5.32 -5.38
N VAL A 119 -6.58 4.12 -5.26
CA VAL A 119 -5.59 3.83 -4.19
C VAL A 119 -4.35 4.67 -4.36
N ASP A 120 -3.72 4.63 -5.53
CA ASP A 120 -2.41 5.25 -5.77
C ASP A 120 -2.47 6.78 -5.78
N THR A 121 -3.63 7.33 -6.12
CA THR A 121 -3.88 8.77 -6.13
C THR A 121 -4.49 9.30 -4.84
N ASN A 122 -4.71 8.45 -3.85
CA ASN A 122 -5.47 8.80 -2.65
C ASN A 122 -6.82 9.49 -2.98
N GLY A 123 -7.61 8.83 -3.83
CA GLY A 123 -8.90 9.38 -4.26
C GLY A 123 -8.77 10.58 -5.20
N PHE A 124 -7.79 10.56 -6.11
CA PHE A 124 -7.46 11.63 -7.05
C PHE A 124 -6.93 12.93 -6.41
N ALA A 125 -6.46 12.85 -5.16
CA ALA A 125 -5.90 13.99 -4.43
C ALA A 125 -4.41 14.23 -4.73
N VAL A 126 -3.64 13.18 -5.08
CA VAL A 126 -2.19 13.27 -5.31
C VAL A 126 -1.80 12.53 -6.59
N LYS A 127 -0.67 12.91 -7.18
CA LYS A 127 -0.10 12.29 -8.40
C LYS A 127 -1.08 12.19 -9.58
N THR A 128 -2.06 13.06 -9.66
CA THR A 128 -3.13 13.01 -10.64
C THR A 128 -2.87 14.00 -11.77
N GLY A 129 -2.69 13.49 -12.97
CA GLY A 129 -2.51 14.27 -14.19
C GLY A 129 -3.74 14.24 -15.09
N VAL A 130 -3.68 14.93 -16.23
CA VAL A 130 -4.73 14.91 -17.25
C VAL A 130 -4.99 13.48 -17.73
N ARG A 131 -3.95 12.70 -18.00
CA ARG A 131 -4.04 11.29 -18.42
C ARG A 131 -4.83 10.44 -17.43
N THR A 132 -4.62 10.67 -16.12
CA THR A 132 -5.35 9.96 -15.06
C THR A 132 -6.86 10.20 -15.17
N PHE A 133 -7.28 11.46 -15.38
CA PHE A 133 -8.70 11.78 -15.57
C PHE A 133 -9.26 11.23 -16.88
N GLU A 134 -8.49 11.24 -17.96
CA GLU A 134 -8.88 10.67 -19.25
C GLU A 134 -9.08 9.15 -19.13
N ALA A 135 -8.14 8.45 -18.49
CA ALA A 135 -8.27 7.02 -18.21
C ALA A 135 -9.48 6.72 -17.31
N ALA A 136 -9.70 7.49 -16.25
CA ALA A 136 -10.86 7.35 -15.38
C ALA A 136 -12.17 7.61 -16.13
N ALA A 137 -12.22 8.63 -16.99
CA ALA A 137 -13.38 8.92 -17.83
C ALA A 137 -13.65 7.79 -18.83
N TRP A 138 -12.60 7.16 -19.40
CA TRP A 138 -12.76 6.01 -20.25
C TRP A 138 -13.31 4.82 -19.48
N LEU A 139 -12.77 4.48 -18.32
CA LEU A 139 -13.27 3.41 -17.45
C LEU A 139 -14.74 3.65 -17.06
N ARG A 140 -15.12 4.90 -16.80
CA ARG A 140 -16.53 5.25 -16.56
C ARG A 140 -17.41 4.93 -17.76
N ARG A 141 -16.96 5.19 -18.99
CA ARG A 141 -17.66 4.80 -20.23
C ARG A 141 -17.74 3.29 -20.41
N GLN A 142 -16.76 2.51 -19.89
CA GLN A 142 -16.80 1.05 -19.86
C GLN A 142 -17.75 0.49 -18.77
N GLY A 143 -18.39 1.34 -17.98
CA GLY A 143 -19.38 0.93 -16.99
C GLY A 143 -18.89 0.92 -15.53
N ALA A 144 -17.64 1.32 -15.27
CA ALA A 144 -17.17 1.46 -13.89
C ALA A 144 -18.05 2.44 -13.11
N ASP A 145 -18.50 2.04 -11.93
CA ASP A 145 -19.26 2.90 -11.02
C ASP A 145 -18.40 3.33 -9.84
N PRO A 146 -18.08 4.63 -9.72
CA PRO A 146 -17.32 5.14 -8.58
C PRO A 146 -17.96 4.82 -7.22
N THR A 147 -19.28 4.65 -7.17
CA THR A 147 -19.98 4.26 -5.94
C THR A 147 -19.66 2.82 -5.55
N GLU A 148 -19.65 1.90 -6.51
CA GLU A 148 -19.23 0.52 -6.27
C GLU A 148 -17.75 0.45 -5.91
N VAL A 149 -16.89 1.21 -6.60
CA VAL A 149 -15.47 1.33 -6.25
C VAL A 149 -15.30 1.80 -4.79
N LYS A 150 -16.09 2.78 -4.35
CA LYS A 150 -16.07 3.24 -2.95
C LYS A 150 -16.47 2.12 -1.97
N ARG A 151 -17.38 1.22 -2.36
CA ARG A 151 -17.77 0.07 -1.52
C ARG A 151 -16.63 -0.92 -1.31
N PHE A 152 -15.73 -1.11 -2.29
CA PHE A 152 -14.55 -1.96 -2.12
C PHE A 152 -13.61 -1.50 -1.00
N PHE A 153 -13.67 -0.22 -0.63
CA PHE A 153 -12.84 0.38 0.42
C PHE A 153 -13.57 0.53 1.77
N GLN A 154 -14.78 -0.01 1.89
CA GLN A 154 -15.48 -0.02 3.17
C GLN A 154 -14.72 -0.89 4.18
N GLU A 155 -14.69 -0.42 5.40
CA GLU A 155 -13.97 -1.06 6.50
C GLU A 155 -14.93 -1.41 7.66
N ASP A 156 -14.52 -2.39 8.46
CA ASP A 156 -15.24 -2.71 9.66
C ASP A 156 -15.20 -1.56 10.67
N ILE A 157 -16.32 -1.28 11.29
CA ILE A 157 -16.46 -0.24 12.34
C ILE A 157 -15.47 -0.45 13.49
N SER A 158 -15.07 -1.71 13.77
CA SER A 158 -14.06 -2.04 14.77
C SER A 158 -12.69 -1.41 14.44
N ASN A 159 -12.25 -1.51 13.19
CA ASN A 159 -10.99 -0.92 12.74
C ASN A 159 -11.04 0.61 12.78
N ILE A 160 -12.18 1.18 12.36
CA ILE A 160 -12.40 2.63 12.44
C ILE A 160 -12.33 3.11 13.90
N ARG A 161 -12.96 2.39 14.83
CA ARG A 161 -12.94 2.73 16.26
C ARG A 161 -11.54 2.65 16.86
N ILE A 162 -10.77 1.61 16.51
CA ILE A 162 -9.38 1.46 16.97
C ILE A 162 -8.55 2.66 16.52
N ARG A 163 -8.62 3.03 15.22
CA ARG A 163 -7.87 4.18 14.70
C ARG A 163 -8.32 5.50 15.34
N ALA A 164 -9.63 5.73 15.42
CA ALA A 164 -10.17 6.94 16.04
C ALA A 164 -9.70 7.11 17.48
N ARG A 165 -9.70 6.01 18.27
CA ARG A 165 -9.19 6.00 19.63
C ARG A 165 -7.70 6.29 19.69
N ALA A 166 -6.89 5.64 18.84
CA ALA A 166 -5.45 5.88 18.78
C ALA A 166 -5.12 7.34 18.45
N VAL A 167 -5.88 7.94 17.51
CA VAL A 167 -5.72 9.36 17.17
C VAL A 167 -6.13 10.26 18.35
N ALA A 168 -7.23 9.95 19.04
CA ALA A 168 -7.69 10.74 20.18
C ALA A 168 -6.72 10.67 21.40
N GLU A 169 -6.03 9.54 21.57
CA GLU A 169 -5.07 9.32 22.65
C GLU A 169 -3.62 9.71 22.26
N THR A 170 -3.44 10.35 21.08
CA THR A 170 -2.13 10.76 20.59
C THR A 170 -1.55 11.87 21.45
N GLN A 171 -0.27 11.71 21.85
CA GLN A 171 0.51 12.77 22.45
C GLN A 171 1.40 13.43 21.39
N VAL A 172 1.34 14.74 21.32
CA VAL A 172 2.21 15.54 20.45
C VAL A 172 3.25 16.23 21.31
N PHE A 173 4.50 16.02 20.97
CA PHE A 173 5.66 16.52 21.69
C PHE A 173 6.31 17.68 20.94
N ASP A 174 7.18 18.42 21.64
CA ASP A 174 8.00 19.46 21.03
C ASP A 174 8.79 18.92 19.84
N GLY A 175 9.01 19.78 18.85
CA GLY A 175 9.64 19.37 17.60
C GLY A 175 8.70 18.70 16.58
N GLY A 176 7.41 18.57 16.91
CA GLY A 176 6.40 18.01 16.00
C GLY A 176 6.41 16.47 15.94
N VAL A 177 6.71 15.83 17.04
CA VAL A 177 6.70 14.36 17.15
C VAL A 177 5.38 13.89 17.76
N ALA A 178 4.62 13.08 17.03
CA ALA A 178 3.38 12.48 17.52
C ALA A 178 3.60 11.00 17.86
N ILE A 179 3.20 10.59 19.06
CA ILE A 179 3.31 9.20 19.52
C ILE A 179 1.97 8.73 20.04
N THR A 180 1.54 7.54 19.62
CA THR A 180 0.32 6.88 20.12
C THR A 180 0.47 5.37 20.15
N THR A 181 -0.51 4.71 20.75
CA THR A 181 -0.54 3.25 20.86
C THR A 181 -1.82 2.65 20.32
N CYS A 182 -1.71 1.43 19.76
CA CYS A 182 -2.83 0.59 19.32
C CYS A 182 -2.77 -0.77 20.03
N PRO A 183 -3.15 -0.85 21.31
CA PRO A 183 -2.89 -2.05 22.13
C PRO A 183 -3.77 -3.25 21.80
N GLN A 184 -4.89 -3.07 21.08
CA GLN A 184 -5.88 -4.10 20.86
C GLN A 184 -6.19 -4.31 19.38
N VAL A 185 -5.21 -4.70 18.60
CA VAL A 185 -5.44 -5.05 17.19
C VAL A 185 -5.48 -6.56 17.05
N LYS A 186 -6.64 -7.11 16.71
CA LYS A 186 -6.84 -8.56 16.54
C LYS A 186 -6.36 -9.09 15.20
N THR A 187 -6.28 -8.25 14.19
CA THR A 187 -5.84 -8.60 12.83
C THR A 187 -5.12 -7.40 12.21
N ASP A 188 -4.05 -7.67 11.43
CA ASP A 188 -3.32 -6.65 10.67
C ASP A 188 -2.83 -5.45 11.49
N ALA A 189 -2.28 -5.68 12.69
CA ALA A 189 -1.77 -4.62 13.56
C ALA A 189 -0.80 -3.68 12.84
N GLN A 190 0.09 -4.22 12.01
CA GLN A 190 1.02 -3.44 11.22
C GLN A 190 0.31 -2.46 10.28
N LEU A 191 -0.77 -2.92 9.61
CA LEU A 191 -1.55 -2.09 8.71
C LEU A 191 -2.29 -0.98 9.46
N ILE A 192 -2.94 -1.31 10.58
CA ILE A 192 -3.68 -0.32 11.38
C ILE A 192 -2.72 0.72 11.96
N CYS A 193 -1.59 0.30 12.51
CA CYS A 193 -0.56 1.23 13.00
C CYS A 193 -0.02 2.13 11.88
N ALA A 194 0.18 1.59 10.68
CA ALA A 194 0.61 2.37 9.52
C ALA A 194 -0.45 3.42 9.12
N GLN A 195 -1.73 3.04 9.07
CA GLN A 195 -2.83 3.95 8.76
C GLN A 195 -2.97 5.07 9.79
N VAL A 196 -2.82 4.75 11.09
CA VAL A 196 -2.81 5.77 12.14
C VAL A 196 -1.61 6.70 11.98
N ALA A 197 -0.42 6.16 11.73
CA ALA A 197 0.78 6.97 11.54
C ALA A 197 0.64 7.94 10.35
N ASP A 198 0.09 7.48 9.23
CA ASP A 198 -0.22 8.33 8.08
C ASP A 198 -1.25 9.43 8.44
N GLN A 199 -2.27 9.08 9.23
CA GLN A 199 -3.29 10.04 9.67
C GLN A 199 -2.73 11.09 10.62
N LEU A 200 -1.81 10.74 11.53
CA LEU A 200 -1.18 11.70 12.44
C LEU A 200 -0.37 12.78 11.72
N LEU A 201 0.21 12.48 10.56
CA LEU A 201 0.89 13.48 9.74
C LEU A 201 -0.05 14.52 9.13
N THR A 202 -1.37 14.33 9.19
CA THR A 202 -2.35 15.35 8.78
C THR A 202 -2.62 16.39 9.86
N ILE A 203 -2.13 16.18 11.08
CA ILE A 203 -2.26 17.13 12.18
C ILE A 203 -1.26 18.28 11.96
N ARG A 204 -1.72 19.51 12.17
CA ARG A 204 -0.86 20.69 12.02
C ARG A 204 0.35 20.58 12.91
N ASP A 205 1.52 20.98 12.41
CA ASP A 205 2.82 21.02 13.07
C ASP A 205 3.42 19.65 13.42
N VAL A 206 2.75 18.54 13.10
CA VAL A 206 3.33 17.19 13.23
C VAL A 206 4.24 16.92 12.03
N LYS A 207 5.51 16.61 12.30
CA LYS A 207 6.58 16.31 11.33
C LYS A 207 6.91 14.83 11.26
N ALA A 208 6.74 14.12 12.37
CA ALA A 208 6.95 12.68 12.47
C ALA A 208 5.92 12.03 13.40
N SER A 209 5.53 10.82 13.08
CA SER A 209 4.57 10.03 13.85
C SER A 209 5.10 8.63 14.13
N PHE A 210 4.86 8.14 15.33
CA PHE A 210 5.22 6.80 15.78
C PHE A 210 3.98 6.14 16.40
N VAL A 211 3.60 4.99 15.87
CA VAL A 211 2.46 4.23 16.37
C VAL A 211 2.92 2.85 16.77
N VAL A 212 2.68 2.51 18.03
CA VAL A 212 3.11 1.25 18.64
C VAL A 212 1.91 0.38 18.92
N GLY A 213 1.90 -0.82 18.37
CA GLY A 213 0.81 -1.78 18.55
C GLY A 213 1.31 -3.17 18.91
N ARG A 214 0.38 -4.11 19.07
CA ARG A 214 0.70 -5.52 19.29
C ARG A 214 0.01 -6.37 18.25
N ASN A 215 0.76 -7.28 17.62
CA ASN A 215 0.19 -8.19 16.62
C ASN A 215 -0.39 -9.45 17.30
N ILE A 216 -0.95 -10.34 16.48
CA ILE A 216 -1.58 -11.59 16.94
C ILE A 216 -0.56 -12.55 17.59
N ASP A 217 0.71 -12.45 17.21
CA ASP A 217 1.82 -13.26 17.76
C ASP A 217 2.41 -12.63 19.02
N GLU A 218 1.70 -11.68 19.66
CA GLU A 218 2.11 -10.96 20.87
C GLU A 218 3.40 -10.15 20.71
N LYS A 219 3.88 -9.92 19.48
CA LYS A 219 5.03 -9.07 19.20
C LYS A 219 4.60 -7.60 19.08
N THR A 220 5.44 -6.73 19.59
CA THR A 220 5.25 -5.28 19.48
C THR A 220 5.66 -4.81 18.09
N VAL A 221 4.75 -4.14 17.38
CA VAL A 221 4.98 -3.58 16.06
C VAL A 221 5.03 -2.06 16.14
N ILE A 222 5.93 -1.47 15.36
CA ILE A 222 6.11 -0.02 15.28
C ILE A 222 5.89 0.39 13.84
N SER A 223 5.06 1.40 13.63
CA SER A 223 4.96 2.09 12.33
C SER A 223 5.40 3.53 12.51
N ALA A 224 6.33 3.98 11.69
CA ALA A 224 6.88 5.33 11.74
C ALA A 224 6.70 6.02 10.39
N ARG A 225 6.32 7.29 10.43
CA ARG A 225 6.15 8.17 9.26
C ARG A 225 6.77 9.52 9.51
N SER A 226 7.16 10.21 8.43
CA SER A 226 7.71 11.57 8.49
C SER A 226 7.38 12.33 7.22
N LEU A 227 7.34 13.65 7.32
CA LEU A 227 7.27 14.55 6.16
C LEU A 227 8.64 14.83 5.52
N GLY A 228 9.72 14.23 6.06
CA GLY A 228 11.10 14.37 5.57
C GLY A 228 12.03 15.06 6.56
N ASP A 229 11.50 15.76 7.56
CA ASP A 229 12.29 16.42 8.60
C ASP A 229 13.00 15.43 9.53
N VAL A 230 12.42 14.26 9.72
CA VAL A 230 12.94 13.18 10.59
C VAL A 230 13.21 11.94 9.74
N ASN A 231 14.43 11.40 9.84
CA ASN A 231 14.76 10.13 9.21
C ASN A 231 14.27 8.96 10.06
N VAL A 232 13.04 8.50 9.77
CA VAL A 232 12.42 7.40 10.52
C VAL A 232 13.07 6.04 10.24
N GLN A 233 13.78 5.88 9.12
CA GLN A 233 14.54 4.66 8.84
C GLN A 233 15.62 4.42 9.89
N LEU A 234 16.47 5.40 10.14
CA LEU A 234 17.56 5.30 11.12
C LEU A 234 17.04 5.03 12.56
N ILE A 235 15.83 5.51 12.85
CA ILE A 235 15.20 5.25 14.15
C ILE A 235 14.73 3.79 14.19
N MET A 236 14.06 3.30 13.16
CA MET A 236 13.56 1.92 13.11
C MET A 236 14.70 0.88 13.05
N GLU A 237 15.83 1.21 12.44
CA GLU A 237 17.02 0.36 12.45
C GLU A 237 17.54 0.08 13.88
N LYS A 238 17.39 1.04 14.82
CA LYS A 238 17.72 0.82 16.25
C LYS A 238 16.80 -0.19 16.95
N PHE A 239 15.67 -0.50 16.33
CA PHE A 239 14.71 -1.54 16.73
C PHE A 239 14.83 -2.82 15.91
N GLY A 240 15.86 -2.95 15.07
CA GLY A 240 16.05 -4.10 14.17
C GLY A 240 15.07 -4.11 12.99
N GLY A 241 14.42 -3.00 12.72
CA GLY A 241 13.54 -2.79 11.58
C GLY A 241 14.22 -2.10 10.42
N GLY A 242 13.43 -1.45 9.57
CA GLY A 242 13.94 -0.73 8.39
C GLY A 242 12.84 -0.01 7.64
N GLY A 243 13.21 0.52 6.46
CA GLY A 243 12.28 1.25 5.59
C GLY A 243 13.01 2.28 4.75
N HIS A 244 12.41 3.46 4.63
CA HIS A 244 12.93 4.62 3.91
C HIS A 244 12.90 5.85 4.82
N LEU A 245 13.49 6.94 4.35
CA LEU A 245 13.57 8.22 5.06
C LEU A 245 12.24 8.63 5.72
N THR A 246 11.12 8.50 4.99
CA THR A 246 9.79 8.99 5.41
C THR A 246 8.83 7.89 5.86
N THR A 247 9.18 6.63 5.67
CA THR A 247 8.30 5.48 5.98
C THR A 247 9.15 4.32 6.42
N ALA A 248 8.99 3.90 7.68
CA ALA A 248 9.73 2.78 8.23
C ALA A 248 8.88 2.01 9.24
N ALA A 249 9.31 0.80 9.58
CA ALA A 249 8.64 -0.06 10.53
C ALA A 249 9.64 -0.97 11.24
N ALA A 250 9.24 -1.44 12.42
CA ALA A 250 10.00 -2.44 13.16
C ALA A 250 9.05 -3.42 13.86
N GLN A 251 9.57 -4.57 14.22
CA GLN A 251 8.90 -5.53 15.07
C GLN A 251 9.88 -5.97 16.16
N VAL A 252 9.46 -5.85 17.40
CA VAL A 252 10.33 -6.10 18.57
C VAL A 252 9.64 -7.03 19.56
N GLU A 253 10.46 -7.72 20.34
CA GLU A 253 10.01 -8.36 21.58
C GLU A 253 9.92 -7.29 22.68
N GLY A 254 9.01 -7.45 23.63
CA GLY A 254 8.84 -6.54 24.75
C GLY A 254 7.48 -5.84 24.81
N SER A 255 7.31 -5.00 25.78
CA SER A 255 6.04 -4.30 26.01
C SER A 255 5.89 -3.06 25.12
N ILE A 256 4.63 -2.65 24.89
CA ILE A 256 4.32 -1.40 24.21
C ILE A 256 4.93 -0.21 24.97
N GLN A 257 4.83 -0.23 26.30
CA GLN A 257 5.30 0.86 27.15
C GLN A 257 6.83 1.05 27.07
N GLU A 258 7.60 -0.03 27.17
CA GLU A 258 9.07 0.01 27.01
C GLU A 258 9.46 0.52 25.62
N THR A 259 8.72 0.08 24.59
CA THR A 259 8.96 0.52 23.21
C THR A 259 8.69 2.02 23.03
N VAL A 260 7.57 2.52 23.57
CA VAL A 260 7.25 3.96 23.55
C VAL A 260 8.32 4.76 24.28
N GLN A 261 8.72 4.32 25.48
CA GLN A 261 9.76 4.98 26.26
C GLN A 261 11.08 5.08 25.47
N LYS A 262 11.49 3.99 24.83
CA LYS A 262 12.70 3.96 23.99
C LYS A 262 12.60 4.90 22.78
N ILE A 263 11.40 5.01 22.15
CA ILE A 263 11.19 5.99 21.06
C ILE A 263 11.36 7.41 21.60
N MET A 264 10.77 7.72 22.77
CA MET A 264 10.89 9.04 23.39
C MET A 264 12.35 9.40 23.72
N GLU A 265 13.12 8.45 24.23
CA GLU A 265 14.55 8.63 24.52
C GLU A 265 15.36 8.91 23.23
N ILE A 266 15.11 8.14 22.15
CA ILE A 266 15.78 8.34 20.86
C ILE A 266 15.44 9.69 20.24
N MET A 267 14.18 10.15 20.43
CA MET A 267 13.69 11.43 19.91
C MET A 267 14.00 12.60 20.85
N GLU A 268 14.58 12.35 22.03
CA GLU A 268 14.89 13.34 23.08
C GLU A 268 13.65 14.13 23.53
N VAL A 269 12.45 13.51 23.44
CA VAL A 269 11.19 14.13 23.89
C VAL A 269 10.81 13.65 25.28
N LYS A 270 10.26 14.57 26.10
CA LYS A 270 9.80 14.28 27.48
C LYS A 270 8.27 14.38 27.52
N LYS A 271 7.64 13.57 28.37
CA LYS A 271 6.24 13.79 28.75
C LYS A 271 6.12 15.16 29.42
N ASP A 272 5.21 15.96 28.90
CA ASP A 272 4.81 17.19 29.58
C ASP A 272 3.85 16.80 30.70
N ASP A 273 4.28 16.97 31.96
CA ASP A 273 3.47 16.67 33.16
C ASP A 273 2.32 17.69 33.36
N SER A 274 2.16 18.66 32.46
CA SER A 274 1.21 19.78 32.59
C SER A 274 -0.24 19.51 32.13
N ASN A 275 -0.57 18.31 31.68
CA ASN A 275 -1.94 17.96 31.25
C ASN A 275 -2.67 17.04 32.25
N LEU A 276 -2.61 17.36 33.54
CA LEU A 276 -3.47 16.82 34.59
C LEU A 276 -4.29 17.96 35.20
N GLU A 277 -5.20 18.54 34.38
CA GLU A 277 -6.34 19.31 34.89
C GLU A 277 -7.60 19.00 34.07
#